data_2fba696507a531cb08aae35bb5964e05
#
_entry.id   2fba696507a531cb08aae35bb5964e05
#
_cell.length_a   1.000
_cell.length_b   1.000
_cell.length_c   1.000
_cell.angle_alpha   90.00
_cell.angle_beta   90.00
_cell.angle_gamma   90.00
#
_symmetry.space_group_name_H-M   'P 1'
#
loop_
_entity.id
_entity.type
_entity.pdbx_description
1 polymer ?
#
loop_
_entity_poly.entity_id
_entity_poly.type
_entity_poly.pdbx_seq_one_letter_code
_entity_poly.pdbx_strand_id
1 'polypeptide(L)'
;MTTGELLLQSAALEQSRQTRYAQRKLVNRVALTLSLIAMAFGLFWLFWILFETVRLGVDGLTLDTLTQMTPPPNDAGGLANAIYGSFLMVMLATFVGTPIGVMAGIYLAEFDTKGWLAQVTRFVNDILLSAPSIVIGLFVYSVIVTRFKSFSGYAGVMALALIVIPVVIRTTENMLQLIPPGLREAAYALGAPKWKVILSITLRAARAGVVTGVLLAVARIAGETAPLLFTALSNQFWTSSLSEPMASLPVTIFKFAMSPYENWQKLAWAGVFIITIAVLGLNILARVVTRSRN
;
A
#
# COMPACT_ATOMS: atom_id res chain seq x y z
N MET A 1 46.15 4.34 50.49
CA MET A 1 45.51 3.15 49.87
C MET A 1 46.58 2.11 49.75
N THR A 2 46.46 0.99 50.39
CA THR A 2 47.43 -0.11 50.28
C THR A 2 47.22 -0.89 48.96
N THR A 3 48.26 -1.49 48.45
CA THR A 3 48.22 -2.31 47.20
C THR A 3 47.16 -3.41 47.30
N GLY A 4 46.87 -3.91 48.50
CA GLY A 4 45.83 -4.90 48.79
C GLY A 4 44.39 -4.37 48.60
N GLU A 5 44.14 -3.12 48.99
CA GLU A 5 42.80 -2.48 48.82
C GLU A 5 42.47 -2.26 47.35
N LEU A 6 43.48 -1.89 46.54
CA LEU A 6 43.32 -1.74 45.07
C LEU A 6 42.99 -3.09 44.38
N LEU A 7 43.63 -4.17 44.80
CA LEU A 7 43.38 -5.52 44.25
C LEU A 7 41.97 -6.02 44.61
N LEU A 8 41.50 -5.80 45.83
CA LEU A 8 40.16 -6.16 46.28
C LEU A 8 39.09 -5.34 45.51
N GLN A 9 39.36 -4.05 45.29
CA GLN A 9 38.44 -3.18 44.53
C GLN A 9 38.37 -3.55 43.05
N SER A 10 39.48 -3.94 42.42
CA SER A 10 39.50 -4.41 41.06
C SER A 10 38.76 -5.75 40.90
N ALA A 11 38.95 -6.70 41.81
CA ALA A 11 38.24 -7.97 41.79
C ALA A 11 36.72 -7.81 41.99
N ALA A 12 36.29 -6.93 42.90
CA ALA A 12 34.87 -6.62 43.07
C ALA A 12 34.23 -5.97 41.82
N LEU A 13 34.97 -5.09 41.12
CA LEU A 13 34.53 -4.48 39.87
C LEU A 13 34.44 -5.51 38.74
N GLU A 14 35.38 -6.42 38.64
CA GLU A 14 35.33 -7.50 37.65
C GLU A 14 34.15 -8.46 37.87
N GLN A 15 33.91 -8.84 39.10
CA GLN A 15 32.77 -9.68 39.50
C GLN A 15 31.43 -8.97 39.19
N SER A 16 31.31 -7.70 39.47
CA SER A 16 30.14 -6.88 39.12
C SER A 16 29.93 -6.79 37.59
N ARG A 17 31.01 -6.65 36.83
CA ARG A 17 30.96 -6.63 35.34
C ARG A 17 30.52 -7.99 34.76
N GLN A 18 31.04 -9.08 35.31
CA GLN A 18 30.66 -10.44 34.86
C GLN A 18 29.19 -10.73 35.17
N THR A 19 28.70 -10.37 36.33
CA THR A 19 27.28 -10.54 36.71
C THR A 19 26.35 -9.75 35.79
N ARG A 20 26.68 -8.47 35.53
CA ARG A 20 25.93 -7.62 34.58
C ARG A 20 25.98 -8.17 33.16
N TYR A 21 27.12 -8.72 32.74
CA TYR A 21 27.25 -9.34 31.43
C TYR A 21 26.35 -10.60 31.28
N ALA A 22 26.37 -11.46 32.33
CA ALA A 22 25.52 -12.65 32.36
C ALA A 22 24.03 -12.30 32.32
N GLN A 23 23.59 -11.30 33.10
CA GLN A 23 22.22 -10.79 33.06
C GLN A 23 21.83 -10.24 31.71
N ARG A 24 22.67 -9.40 31.09
CA ARG A 24 22.42 -8.84 29.76
C ARG A 24 22.35 -9.95 28.68
N LYS A 25 23.21 -10.97 28.79
CA LYS A 25 23.20 -12.12 27.90
C LYS A 25 21.92 -12.95 28.05
N LEU A 26 21.44 -13.13 29.29
CA LEU A 26 20.17 -13.82 29.55
C LEU A 26 18.99 -13.02 28.98
N VAL A 27 18.91 -11.73 29.30
CA VAL A 27 17.84 -10.84 28.77
C VAL A 27 17.84 -10.81 27.24
N ASN A 28 19.03 -10.73 26.62
CA ASN A 28 19.15 -10.77 25.16
C ASN A 28 18.67 -12.10 24.57
N ARG A 29 19.01 -13.24 25.22
CA ARG A 29 18.51 -14.56 24.77
C ARG A 29 17.00 -14.65 24.90
N VAL A 30 16.42 -14.21 26.02
CA VAL A 30 14.97 -14.22 26.22
C VAL A 30 14.29 -13.33 25.18
N ALA A 31 14.80 -12.10 24.99
CA ALA A 31 14.26 -11.20 23.96
C ALA A 31 14.32 -11.79 22.54
N LEU A 32 15.44 -12.40 22.18
CA LEU A 32 15.62 -13.07 20.89
C LEU A 32 14.63 -14.26 20.72
N THR A 33 14.50 -15.08 21.76
CA THR A 33 13.56 -16.23 21.74
C THR A 33 12.11 -15.75 21.60
N LEU A 34 11.71 -14.73 22.36
CA LEU A 34 10.37 -14.15 22.25
C LEU A 34 10.13 -13.54 20.86
N SER A 35 11.12 -12.86 20.29
CA SER A 35 11.03 -12.32 18.93
C SER A 35 10.89 -13.41 17.87
N LEU A 36 11.63 -14.52 18.01
CA LEU A 36 11.51 -15.67 17.10
C LEU A 36 10.14 -16.36 17.22
N ILE A 37 9.63 -16.52 18.44
CA ILE A 37 8.27 -17.08 18.67
C ILE A 37 7.21 -16.17 18.02
N ALA A 38 7.30 -14.86 18.26
CA ALA A 38 6.36 -13.90 17.65
C ALA A 38 6.41 -13.93 16.12
N MET A 39 7.63 -14.00 15.55
CA MET A 39 7.82 -14.14 14.10
C MET A 39 7.21 -15.46 13.58
N ALA A 40 7.49 -16.59 14.25
CA ALA A 40 6.97 -17.89 13.85
C ALA A 40 5.43 -17.93 13.92
N PHE A 41 4.84 -17.32 14.95
CA PHE A 41 3.40 -17.18 15.08
C PHE A 41 2.79 -16.36 13.92
N GLY A 42 3.39 -15.21 13.58
CA GLY A 42 2.93 -14.41 12.43
C GLY A 42 3.04 -15.15 11.10
N LEU A 43 4.17 -15.86 10.88
CA LEU A 43 4.38 -16.65 9.67
C LEU A 43 3.40 -17.84 9.58
N PHE A 44 3.10 -18.50 10.70
CA PHE A 44 2.12 -19.59 10.73
C PHE A 44 0.75 -19.12 10.18
N TRP A 45 0.22 -17.99 10.69
CA TRP A 45 -1.05 -17.46 10.23
C TRP A 45 -1.00 -17.00 8.77
N LEU A 46 0.10 -16.39 8.35
CA LEU A 46 0.31 -15.99 6.96
C LEU A 46 0.25 -17.21 6.02
N PHE A 47 0.98 -18.27 6.33
CA PHE A 47 0.96 -19.50 5.54
C PHE A 47 -0.40 -20.18 5.55
N TRP A 48 -1.08 -20.17 6.70
CA TRP A 48 -2.42 -20.75 6.81
C TRP A 48 -3.43 -20.01 5.91
N ILE A 49 -3.43 -18.69 5.96
CA ILE A 49 -4.32 -17.85 5.11
C ILE A 49 -4.01 -18.09 3.63
N LEU A 50 -2.74 -18.11 3.24
CA LEU A 50 -2.35 -18.39 1.85
C LEU A 50 -2.75 -19.78 1.41
N PHE A 51 -2.57 -20.78 2.25
CA PHE A 51 -2.96 -22.16 1.97
C PHE A 51 -4.47 -22.26 1.72
N GLU A 52 -5.31 -21.71 2.60
CA GLU A 52 -6.76 -21.70 2.41
C GLU A 52 -7.19 -20.89 1.18
N THR A 53 -6.54 -19.76 0.92
CA THR A 53 -6.80 -18.96 -0.29
C THR A 53 -6.51 -19.75 -1.56
N VAL A 54 -5.42 -20.49 -1.59
CA VAL A 54 -5.08 -21.34 -2.75
C VAL A 54 -6.04 -22.51 -2.85
N ARG A 55 -6.29 -23.23 -1.74
CA ARG A 55 -7.14 -24.43 -1.71
C ARG A 55 -8.56 -24.12 -2.19
N LEU A 56 -9.21 -23.11 -1.60
CA LEU A 56 -10.59 -22.77 -1.91
C LEU A 56 -10.72 -21.91 -3.17
N GLY A 57 -9.70 -21.10 -3.47
CA GLY A 57 -9.71 -20.24 -4.63
C GLY A 57 -9.52 -20.98 -5.96
N VAL A 58 -8.68 -22.01 -5.98
CA VAL A 58 -8.45 -22.84 -7.18
C VAL A 58 -9.69 -23.63 -7.55
N ASP A 59 -10.41 -24.16 -6.57
CA ASP A 59 -11.66 -24.91 -6.81
C ASP A 59 -12.77 -24.07 -7.45
N GLY A 60 -12.78 -22.76 -7.19
CA GLY A 60 -13.73 -21.82 -7.80
C GLY A 60 -13.23 -21.16 -9.10
N LEU A 61 -11.97 -21.42 -9.50
CA LEU A 61 -11.38 -20.78 -10.66
C LEU A 61 -11.63 -21.60 -11.93
N THR A 62 -12.58 -21.13 -12.74
CA THR A 62 -12.91 -21.70 -14.04
C THR A 62 -12.71 -20.65 -15.15
N LEU A 63 -12.75 -21.04 -16.40
CA LEU A 63 -12.70 -20.08 -17.50
C LEU A 63 -13.89 -19.12 -17.44
N ASP A 64 -15.06 -19.63 -17.05
CA ASP A 64 -16.28 -18.83 -16.85
C ASP A 64 -16.12 -17.76 -15.79
N THR A 65 -15.37 -18.04 -14.71
CA THR A 65 -15.06 -17.05 -13.65
C THR A 65 -14.39 -15.79 -14.20
N LEU A 66 -13.58 -15.92 -15.25
CA LEU A 66 -12.85 -14.81 -15.87
C LEU A 66 -13.60 -14.13 -17.02
N THR A 67 -14.56 -14.83 -17.66
CA THR A 67 -15.18 -14.37 -18.90
C THR A 67 -16.66 -14.01 -18.74
N GLN A 68 -17.36 -14.60 -17.75
CA GLN A 68 -18.77 -14.31 -17.52
C GLN A 68 -18.97 -13.22 -16.49
N MET A 69 -20.14 -12.56 -16.54
CA MET A 69 -20.55 -11.57 -15.55
C MET A 69 -20.96 -12.22 -14.24
N THR A 70 -21.12 -11.40 -13.20
CA THR A 70 -21.62 -11.82 -11.90
C THR A 70 -23.05 -12.38 -12.04
N PRO A 71 -23.28 -13.64 -11.60
CA PRO A 71 -24.55 -14.30 -11.78
C PRO A 71 -25.61 -13.87 -10.76
N PRO A 72 -26.91 -14.09 -11.06
CA PRO A 72 -27.93 -14.13 -10.04
C PRO A 72 -27.69 -15.25 -9.01
N PRO A 73 -28.40 -15.25 -7.87
CA PRO A 73 -28.31 -16.33 -6.91
C PRO A 73 -28.64 -17.70 -7.53
N ASN A 74 -27.82 -18.71 -7.19
CA ASN A 74 -27.93 -20.11 -7.64
C ASN A 74 -27.69 -20.35 -9.14
N ASP A 75 -27.30 -19.34 -9.91
CA ASP A 75 -26.92 -19.48 -11.31
C ASP A 75 -25.40 -19.57 -11.48
N ALA A 76 -24.98 -20.11 -12.63
CA ALA A 76 -23.57 -20.11 -13.05
C ALA A 76 -23.20 -18.74 -13.61
N GLY A 77 -21.93 -18.33 -13.41
CA GLY A 77 -21.40 -17.09 -13.93
C GLY A 77 -19.98 -16.84 -13.45
N GLY A 78 -19.52 -15.59 -13.53
CA GLY A 78 -18.13 -15.24 -13.25
C GLY A 78 -17.97 -13.90 -12.54
N LEU A 79 -16.80 -13.29 -12.73
CA LEU A 79 -16.38 -12.05 -12.07
C LEU A 79 -15.84 -11.02 -13.09
N ALA A 80 -16.04 -11.23 -14.40
CA ALA A 80 -15.44 -10.42 -15.46
C ALA A 80 -15.76 -8.93 -15.31
N ASN A 81 -17.01 -8.57 -15.04
CA ASN A 81 -17.43 -7.18 -14.82
C ASN A 81 -16.76 -6.56 -13.58
N ALA A 82 -16.58 -7.32 -12.51
CA ALA A 82 -15.93 -6.86 -11.28
C ALA A 82 -14.41 -6.73 -11.46
N ILE A 83 -13.77 -7.63 -12.21
CA ILE A 83 -12.35 -7.55 -12.57
C ILE A 83 -12.11 -6.31 -13.43
N TYR A 84 -12.92 -6.12 -14.48
CA TYR A 84 -12.82 -4.97 -15.37
C TYR A 84 -13.00 -3.65 -14.62
N GLY A 85 -14.04 -3.53 -13.80
CA GLY A 85 -14.30 -2.31 -13.05
C GLY A 85 -13.21 -2.00 -12.02
N SER A 86 -12.68 -3.02 -11.32
CA SER A 86 -11.51 -2.83 -10.46
C SER A 86 -10.30 -2.32 -11.23
N PHE A 87 -9.97 -2.97 -12.34
CA PHE A 87 -8.84 -2.57 -13.18
C PHE A 87 -8.99 -1.13 -13.66
N LEU A 88 -10.16 -0.77 -14.19
CA LEU A 88 -10.42 0.57 -14.72
C LEU A 88 -10.32 1.64 -13.62
N MET A 89 -10.97 1.43 -12.47
CA MET A 89 -10.95 2.40 -11.36
C MET A 89 -9.55 2.54 -10.76
N VAL A 90 -8.81 1.45 -10.55
CA VAL A 90 -7.44 1.47 -10.03
C VAL A 90 -6.49 2.19 -10.98
N MET A 91 -6.58 1.91 -12.29
CA MET A 91 -5.74 2.56 -13.31
C MET A 91 -6.00 4.07 -13.38
N LEU A 92 -7.27 4.48 -13.39
CA LEU A 92 -7.62 5.90 -13.44
C LEU A 92 -7.24 6.62 -12.14
N ALA A 93 -7.48 6.02 -10.98
CA ALA A 93 -7.05 6.59 -9.70
C ALA A 93 -5.53 6.76 -9.62
N THR A 94 -4.78 5.79 -10.14
CA THR A 94 -3.32 5.86 -10.23
C THR A 94 -2.87 6.94 -11.20
N PHE A 95 -3.51 7.03 -12.35
CA PHE A 95 -3.19 8.02 -13.39
C PHE A 95 -3.41 9.46 -12.89
N VAL A 96 -4.44 9.70 -12.09
CA VAL A 96 -4.72 11.01 -11.47
C VAL A 96 -3.86 11.23 -10.23
N GLY A 97 -3.80 10.25 -9.33
CA GLY A 97 -3.15 10.41 -8.02
C GLY A 97 -1.64 10.47 -8.09
N THR A 98 -1.02 9.72 -9.02
CA THR A 98 0.46 9.64 -9.11
C THR A 98 1.09 10.97 -9.52
N PRO A 99 0.66 11.67 -10.59
CA PRO A 99 1.25 12.96 -10.95
C PRO A 99 1.11 14.00 -9.83
N ILE A 100 -0.06 14.08 -9.19
CA ILE A 100 -0.31 14.99 -8.07
C ILE A 100 0.63 14.66 -6.91
N GLY A 101 0.71 13.39 -6.53
CA GLY A 101 1.57 12.92 -5.43
C GLY A 101 3.04 13.17 -5.70
N VAL A 102 3.53 12.88 -6.92
CA VAL A 102 4.93 13.11 -7.29
C VAL A 102 5.26 14.62 -7.28
N MET A 103 4.40 15.47 -7.85
CA MET A 103 4.63 16.92 -7.85
C MET A 103 4.66 17.49 -6.43
N ALA A 104 3.73 17.10 -5.58
CA ALA A 104 3.70 17.53 -4.19
C ALA A 104 4.91 17.00 -3.40
N GLY A 105 5.32 15.74 -3.61
CA GLY A 105 6.52 15.16 -2.99
C GLY A 105 7.82 15.86 -3.44
N ILE A 106 7.93 16.21 -4.71
CA ILE A 106 9.04 17.03 -5.23
C ILE A 106 9.04 18.41 -4.56
N TYR A 107 7.89 19.05 -4.45
CA TYR A 107 7.79 20.35 -3.79
C TYR A 107 8.29 20.29 -2.34
N LEU A 108 7.89 19.29 -1.58
CA LEU A 108 8.28 19.09 -0.18
C LEU A 108 9.78 18.80 -0.01
N ALA A 109 10.40 18.08 -0.96
CA ALA A 109 11.79 17.68 -0.87
C ALA A 109 12.77 18.73 -1.42
N GLU A 110 12.38 19.47 -2.47
CA GLU A 110 13.34 20.26 -3.26
C GLU A 110 13.08 21.79 -3.18
N PHE A 111 11.86 22.24 -2.89
CA PHE A 111 11.52 23.66 -2.92
C PHE A 111 11.39 24.28 -1.54
N ASP A 112 10.64 23.65 -0.67
CA ASP A 112 10.38 24.19 0.66
C ASP A 112 10.35 23.10 1.72
N THR A 113 11.47 22.94 2.41
CA THR A 113 11.59 21.90 3.46
C THR A 113 11.08 22.36 4.82
N LYS A 114 10.99 23.67 5.10
CA LYS A 114 10.72 24.24 6.42
C LYS A 114 9.59 25.26 6.46
N GLY A 115 9.07 25.71 5.32
CA GLY A 115 8.02 26.71 5.24
C GLY A 115 6.68 26.25 5.81
N TRP A 116 5.80 27.19 6.11
CA TRP A 116 4.47 26.88 6.66
C TRP A 116 3.62 26.00 5.73
N LEU A 117 3.69 26.25 4.42
CA LEU A 117 2.96 25.48 3.42
C LEU A 117 3.41 24.03 3.39
N ALA A 118 4.73 23.77 3.46
CA ALA A 118 5.27 22.42 3.54
C ALA A 118 4.82 21.72 4.84
N GLN A 119 4.82 22.44 5.97
CA GLN A 119 4.35 21.87 7.24
C GLN A 119 2.86 21.51 7.19
N VAL A 120 2.02 22.38 6.65
CA VAL A 120 0.58 22.13 6.47
C VAL A 120 0.36 20.95 5.50
N THR A 121 1.09 20.90 4.39
CA THR A 121 0.99 19.79 3.43
C THR A 121 1.38 18.46 4.05
N ARG A 122 2.47 18.40 4.82
CA ARG A 122 2.86 17.18 5.56
C ARG A 122 1.81 16.80 6.59
N PHE A 123 1.30 17.76 7.36
CA PHE A 123 0.27 17.52 8.36
C PHE A 123 -1.01 16.93 7.74
N VAL A 124 -1.51 17.53 6.66
CA VAL A 124 -2.68 17.00 5.92
C VAL A 124 -2.38 15.61 5.35
N ASN A 125 -1.19 15.42 4.79
CA ASN A 125 -0.76 14.14 4.26
C ASN A 125 -0.72 13.05 5.34
N ASP A 126 -0.19 13.36 6.52
CA ASP A 126 -0.11 12.42 7.64
C ASP A 126 -1.50 12.08 8.19
N ILE A 127 -2.45 13.05 8.21
CA ILE A 127 -3.86 12.78 8.53
C ILE A 127 -4.47 11.81 7.52
N LEU A 128 -4.28 12.04 6.21
CA LEU A 128 -4.83 11.17 5.16
C LEU A 128 -4.23 9.77 5.20
N LEU A 129 -2.93 9.63 5.54
CA LEU A 129 -2.28 8.32 5.70
C LEU A 129 -2.79 7.54 6.91
N SER A 130 -3.14 8.24 7.99
CA SER A 130 -3.65 7.65 9.22
C SER A 130 -5.16 7.43 9.22
N ALA A 131 -5.89 8.11 8.34
CA ALA A 131 -7.34 8.01 8.26
C ALA A 131 -7.78 6.59 7.84
N PRO A 132 -8.79 6.00 8.51
CA PRO A 132 -9.42 4.79 8.01
C PRO A 132 -10.00 5.00 6.62
N SER A 133 -9.78 4.07 5.69
CA SER A 133 -10.23 4.22 4.29
C SER A 133 -11.74 4.39 4.15
N ILE A 134 -12.52 3.86 5.09
CA ILE A 134 -13.97 4.06 5.16
C ILE A 134 -14.35 5.54 5.33
N VAL A 135 -13.56 6.32 6.09
CA VAL A 135 -13.79 7.75 6.30
C VAL A 135 -13.58 8.52 5.00
N ILE A 136 -12.55 8.15 4.22
CA ILE A 136 -12.32 8.72 2.88
C ILE A 136 -13.50 8.41 1.96
N GLY A 137 -14.02 7.17 2.00
CA GLY A 137 -15.22 6.78 1.24
C GLY A 137 -16.44 7.62 1.60
N LEU A 138 -16.71 7.80 2.90
CA LEU A 138 -17.83 8.62 3.39
C LEU A 138 -17.67 10.11 3.04
N PHE A 139 -16.44 10.62 3.07
CA PHE A 139 -16.14 11.98 2.63
C PHE A 139 -16.51 12.17 1.15
N VAL A 140 -16.02 11.27 0.29
CA VAL A 140 -16.34 11.34 -1.16
C VAL A 140 -17.83 11.11 -1.41
N TYR A 141 -18.48 10.23 -0.67
CA TYR A 141 -19.93 10.07 -0.68
C TYR A 141 -20.64 11.41 -0.41
N SER A 142 -20.27 12.09 0.68
CA SER A 142 -20.87 13.34 1.08
C SER A 142 -20.65 14.47 0.03
N VAL A 143 -19.47 14.53 -0.59
CA VAL A 143 -19.12 15.62 -1.51
C VAL A 143 -19.60 15.34 -2.94
N ILE A 144 -19.57 14.09 -3.39
CA ILE A 144 -19.84 13.73 -4.78
C ILE A 144 -21.20 13.03 -4.91
N VAL A 145 -21.36 11.89 -4.24
CA VAL A 145 -22.55 11.02 -4.46
C VAL A 145 -23.83 11.73 -4.04
N THR A 146 -23.85 12.42 -2.90
CA THR A 146 -25.03 13.17 -2.45
C THR A 146 -25.36 14.34 -3.37
N ARG A 147 -24.33 14.99 -3.96
CA ARG A 147 -24.53 16.12 -4.85
C ARG A 147 -25.09 15.72 -6.21
N PHE A 148 -24.56 14.63 -6.78
CA PHE A 148 -25.02 14.09 -8.07
C PHE A 148 -26.17 13.10 -7.91
N LYS A 149 -26.55 12.74 -6.66
CA LYS A 149 -27.62 11.79 -6.32
C LYS A 149 -27.47 10.42 -6.99
N SER A 150 -26.24 10.05 -7.31
CA SER A 150 -25.92 8.76 -7.95
C SER A 150 -24.57 8.23 -7.52
N PHE A 151 -24.50 6.91 -7.28
CA PHE A 151 -23.23 6.20 -7.19
C PHE A 151 -22.60 6.13 -8.57
N SER A 152 -21.27 6.19 -8.65
CA SER A 152 -20.60 6.21 -9.95
C SER A 152 -19.16 5.72 -9.86
N GLY A 153 -18.64 5.19 -10.97
CA GLY A 153 -17.23 4.85 -11.09
C GLY A 153 -16.32 6.06 -10.87
N TYR A 154 -16.75 7.28 -11.28
CA TYR A 154 -15.99 8.51 -10.99
C TYR A 154 -15.81 8.76 -9.50
N ALA A 155 -16.86 8.58 -8.69
CA ALA A 155 -16.75 8.72 -7.24
C ALA A 155 -15.78 7.65 -6.66
N GLY A 156 -15.82 6.43 -7.20
CA GLY A 156 -14.86 5.37 -6.85
C GLY A 156 -13.42 5.75 -7.18
N VAL A 157 -13.17 6.24 -8.39
CA VAL A 157 -11.85 6.73 -8.82
C VAL A 157 -11.34 7.84 -7.91
N MET A 158 -12.19 8.81 -7.55
CA MET A 158 -11.81 9.90 -6.64
C MET A 158 -11.46 9.39 -5.24
N ALA A 159 -12.24 8.45 -4.69
CA ALA A 159 -11.95 7.87 -3.39
C ALA A 159 -10.60 7.12 -3.38
N LEU A 160 -10.32 6.31 -4.41
CA LEU A 160 -9.05 5.62 -4.56
C LEU A 160 -7.89 6.60 -4.80
N ALA A 161 -8.07 7.65 -5.59
CA ALA A 161 -7.05 8.67 -5.83
C ALA A 161 -6.64 9.39 -4.54
N LEU A 162 -7.61 9.73 -3.67
CA LEU A 162 -7.35 10.32 -2.36
C LEU A 162 -6.54 9.39 -1.43
N ILE A 163 -6.57 8.08 -1.66
CA ILE A 163 -5.72 7.11 -0.92
C ILE A 163 -4.33 7.00 -1.57
N VAL A 164 -4.22 7.08 -2.90
CA VAL A 164 -2.94 7.00 -3.62
C VAL A 164 -2.08 8.23 -3.37
N ILE A 165 -2.66 9.43 -3.45
CA ILE A 165 -1.95 10.71 -3.35
C ILE A 165 -1.02 10.76 -2.14
N PRO A 166 -1.49 10.54 -0.90
CA PRO A 166 -0.63 10.69 0.28
C PRO A 166 0.49 9.64 0.33
N VAL A 167 0.26 8.43 -0.17
CA VAL A 167 1.29 7.39 -0.24
C VAL A 167 2.40 7.80 -1.21
N VAL A 168 2.01 8.33 -2.39
CA VAL A 168 2.96 8.77 -3.41
C VAL A 168 3.71 10.02 -2.97
N ILE A 169 3.06 10.99 -2.30
CA ILE A 169 3.73 12.15 -1.69
C ILE A 169 4.84 11.67 -0.77
N ARG A 170 4.49 10.85 0.21
CA ARG A 170 5.42 10.39 1.25
C ARG A 170 6.60 9.61 0.67
N THR A 171 6.32 8.68 -0.26
CA THR A 171 7.38 7.90 -0.88
C THR A 171 8.28 8.74 -1.76
N THR A 172 7.73 9.68 -2.53
CA THR A 172 8.51 10.58 -3.39
C THR A 172 9.40 11.49 -2.54
N GLU A 173 8.86 12.14 -1.51
CA GLU A 173 9.62 12.97 -0.59
C GLU A 173 10.77 12.19 0.04
N ASN A 174 10.50 11.02 0.62
CA ASN A 174 11.51 10.19 1.26
C ASN A 174 12.62 9.76 0.28
N MET A 175 12.25 9.35 -0.93
CA MET A 175 13.24 8.91 -1.93
C MET A 175 14.13 10.06 -2.41
N LEU A 176 13.60 11.26 -2.57
CA LEU A 176 14.37 12.44 -2.94
C LEU A 176 15.30 12.90 -1.81
N GLN A 177 14.88 12.76 -0.56
CA GLN A 177 15.71 13.09 0.62
C GLN A 177 16.92 12.16 0.78
N LEU A 178 16.87 10.93 0.26
CA LEU A 178 18.00 9.99 0.28
C LEU A 178 19.11 10.37 -0.70
N ILE A 179 18.87 11.27 -1.66
CA ILE A 179 19.87 11.68 -2.64
C ILE A 179 20.89 12.61 -1.97
N PRO A 180 22.21 12.29 -2.03
CA PRO A 180 23.24 13.09 -1.40
C PRO A 180 23.21 14.56 -1.88
N PRO A 181 23.37 15.56 -0.99
CA PRO A 181 23.38 16.97 -1.37
C PRO A 181 24.49 17.32 -2.34
N GLY A 182 25.66 16.67 -2.25
CA GLY A 182 26.77 16.89 -3.17
C GLY A 182 26.45 16.63 -4.64
N LEU A 183 25.49 15.75 -4.94
CA LEU A 183 25.04 15.54 -6.31
C LEU A 183 24.32 16.79 -6.87
N ARG A 184 23.52 17.45 -6.03
CA ARG A 184 22.84 18.70 -6.37
C ARG A 184 23.84 19.86 -6.53
N GLU A 185 24.77 19.97 -5.60
CA GLU A 185 25.81 21.00 -5.59
C GLU A 185 26.71 20.92 -6.83
N ALA A 186 27.12 19.69 -7.20
CA ALA A 186 27.91 19.47 -8.42
C ALA A 186 27.16 19.94 -9.69
N ALA A 187 25.86 19.67 -9.75
CA ALA A 187 25.04 20.09 -10.88
C ALA A 187 24.88 21.63 -10.93
N TYR A 188 24.70 22.28 -9.78
CA TYR A 188 24.66 23.75 -9.70
C TYR A 188 25.99 24.38 -10.05
N ALA A 189 27.12 23.79 -9.66
CA ALA A 189 28.46 24.25 -10.03
C ALA A 189 28.71 24.23 -11.56
N LEU A 190 28.02 23.32 -12.28
CA LEU A 190 28.03 23.27 -13.75
C LEU A 190 27.00 24.23 -14.39
N GLY A 191 26.37 25.11 -13.63
CA GLY A 191 25.41 26.11 -14.13
C GLY A 191 24.03 25.56 -14.46
N ALA A 192 23.66 24.35 -14.01
CA ALA A 192 22.37 23.79 -14.31
C ALA A 192 21.25 24.53 -13.53
N PRO A 193 20.15 24.96 -14.19
CA PRO A 193 19.02 25.59 -13.49
C PRO A 193 18.29 24.57 -12.62
N LYS A 194 17.64 25.03 -11.54
CA LYS A 194 17.00 24.21 -10.50
C LYS A 194 16.05 23.14 -11.05
N TRP A 195 15.17 23.51 -11.98
CA TRP A 195 14.23 22.56 -12.59
C TRP A 195 14.95 21.40 -13.32
N LYS A 196 16.08 21.67 -13.98
CA LYS A 196 16.88 20.65 -14.68
C LYS A 196 17.58 19.72 -13.68
N VAL A 197 18.10 20.27 -12.57
CA VAL A 197 18.66 19.47 -11.48
C VAL A 197 17.61 18.52 -10.91
N ILE A 198 16.39 19.02 -10.65
CA ILE A 198 15.30 18.21 -10.12
C ILE A 198 14.92 17.09 -11.09
N LEU A 199 14.56 17.41 -12.33
CA LEU A 199 14.01 16.43 -13.26
C LEU A 199 15.05 15.45 -13.81
N SER A 200 16.26 15.95 -14.14
CA SER A 200 17.27 15.15 -14.84
C SER A 200 18.26 14.48 -13.91
N ILE A 201 18.42 14.94 -12.68
CA ILE A 201 19.41 14.43 -11.74
C ILE A 201 18.72 13.79 -10.54
N THR A 202 18.06 14.57 -9.67
CA THR A 202 17.53 14.03 -8.41
C THR A 202 16.36 13.06 -8.63
N LEU A 203 15.37 13.42 -9.44
CA LEU A 203 14.24 12.54 -9.75
C LEU A 203 14.70 11.30 -10.54
N ARG A 204 15.66 11.48 -11.45
CA ARG A 204 16.23 10.35 -12.22
C ARG A 204 17.00 9.39 -11.32
N ALA A 205 17.73 9.88 -10.33
CA ALA A 205 18.43 9.07 -9.34
C ALA A 205 17.45 8.35 -8.39
N ALA A 206 16.38 9.04 -7.97
CA ALA A 206 15.32 8.49 -7.08
C ALA A 206 14.29 7.60 -7.80
N ARG A 207 14.31 7.55 -9.14
CA ARG A 207 13.26 6.96 -9.98
C ARG A 207 12.84 5.56 -9.55
N ALA A 208 13.79 4.68 -9.25
CA ALA A 208 13.51 3.31 -8.87
C ALA A 208 12.66 3.26 -7.59
N GLY A 209 12.99 4.06 -6.57
CA GLY A 209 12.26 4.15 -5.33
C GLY A 209 10.86 4.76 -5.51
N VAL A 210 10.74 5.83 -6.30
CA VAL A 210 9.44 6.46 -6.60
C VAL A 210 8.51 5.49 -7.32
N VAL A 211 9.00 4.80 -8.37
CA VAL A 211 8.20 3.79 -9.10
C VAL A 211 7.76 2.66 -8.17
N THR A 212 8.64 2.18 -7.28
CA THR A 212 8.28 1.17 -6.28
C THR A 212 7.19 1.68 -5.34
N GLY A 213 7.30 2.94 -4.89
CA GLY A 213 6.27 3.57 -4.06
C GLY A 213 4.92 3.65 -4.74
N VAL A 214 4.89 4.02 -6.03
CA VAL A 214 3.66 4.03 -6.84
C VAL A 214 3.07 2.62 -6.98
N LEU A 215 3.89 1.61 -7.28
CA LEU A 215 3.41 0.23 -7.42
C LEU A 215 2.87 -0.32 -6.08
N LEU A 216 3.47 0.05 -4.95
CA LEU A 216 2.94 -0.29 -3.62
C LEU A 216 1.60 0.42 -3.34
N ALA A 217 1.45 1.67 -3.76
CA ALA A 217 0.19 2.40 -3.66
C ALA A 217 -0.91 1.73 -4.51
N VAL A 218 -0.59 1.29 -5.74
CA VAL A 218 -1.49 0.53 -6.62
C VAL A 218 -1.90 -0.79 -5.97
N ALA A 219 -0.93 -1.56 -5.45
CA ALA A 219 -1.20 -2.82 -4.76
C ALA A 219 -2.14 -2.63 -3.55
N ARG A 220 -1.98 -1.52 -2.82
CA ARG A 220 -2.87 -1.16 -1.71
C ARG A 220 -4.29 -0.90 -2.18
N ILE A 221 -4.50 -0.01 -3.15
CA ILE A 221 -5.85 0.36 -3.59
C ILE A 221 -6.56 -0.75 -4.37
N ALA A 222 -5.84 -1.71 -4.92
CA ALA A 222 -6.42 -2.85 -5.62
C ALA A 222 -7.28 -3.74 -4.70
N GLY A 223 -7.00 -3.74 -3.39
CA GLY A 223 -7.77 -4.49 -2.38
C GLY A 223 -8.76 -3.64 -1.57
N GLU A 224 -8.92 -2.35 -1.86
CA GLU A 224 -9.78 -1.46 -1.08
C GLU A 224 -11.26 -1.76 -1.32
N THR A 225 -11.98 -2.08 -0.25
CA THR A 225 -13.41 -2.44 -0.28
C THR A 225 -14.27 -1.29 0.26
N ALA A 226 -13.96 -0.80 1.47
CA ALA A 226 -14.80 0.13 2.19
C ALA A 226 -15.08 1.45 1.45
N PRO A 227 -14.09 2.15 0.87
CA PRO A 227 -14.37 3.39 0.14
C PRO A 227 -15.21 3.16 -1.10
N LEU A 228 -15.05 2.03 -1.81
CA LEU A 228 -15.81 1.73 -3.02
C LEU A 228 -17.27 1.36 -2.71
N LEU A 229 -17.52 0.79 -1.54
CA LEU A 229 -18.89 0.46 -1.11
C LEU A 229 -19.77 1.71 -1.00
N PHE A 230 -19.21 2.86 -0.65
CA PHE A 230 -19.92 4.13 -0.50
C PHE A 230 -19.86 5.02 -1.74
N THR A 231 -19.08 4.67 -2.77
CA THR A 231 -18.85 5.56 -3.92
C THR A 231 -19.22 4.94 -5.25
N ALA A 232 -18.63 3.81 -5.62
CA ALA A 232 -18.95 3.06 -6.84
C ALA A 232 -20.10 2.07 -6.65
N LEU A 233 -20.37 1.68 -5.40
CA LEU A 233 -21.36 0.69 -4.98
C LEU A 233 -21.08 -0.69 -5.60
N SER A 234 -21.91 -1.11 -6.56
CA SER A 234 -21.77 -2.37 -7.29
C SER A 234 -22.78 -2.41 -8.43
N ASN A 235 -22.44 -3.15 -9.49
CA ASN A 235 -23.34 -3.43 -10.60
C ASN A 235 -23.16 -4.89 -11.00
N GLN A 236 -24.26 -5.63 -11.16
CA GLN A 236 -24.23 -7.03 -11.64
C GLN A 236 -24.08 -7.09 -13.18
N PHE A 237 -24.46 -6.01 -13.86
CA PHE A 237 -24.38 -5.93 -15.31
C PHE A 237 -23.04 -5.34 -15.75
N TRP A 238 -22.68 -5.60 -16.98
CA TRP A 238 -21.53 -4.98 -17.59
C TRP A 238 -21.77 -3.50 -17.82
N THR A 239 -20.86 -2.66 -17.32
CA THR A 239 -20.87 -1.23 -17.62
C THR A 239 -19.45 -0.76 -17.93
N SER A 240 -19.31 0.03 -18.96
CA SER A 240 -18.09 0.78 -19.29
C SER A 240 -18.21 2.26 -18.94
N SER A 241 -19.42 2.70 -18.55
CA SER A 241 -19.69 4.09 -18.18
C SER A 241 -19.27 4.37 -16.75
N LEU A 242 -18.33 5.28 -16.57
CA LEU A 242 -17.93 5.76 -15.25
C LEU A 242 -19.00 6.61 -14.53
N SER A 243 -20.04 7.04 -15.24
CA SER A 243 -21.14 7.81 -14.66
C SER A 243 -22.14 6.94 -13.89
N GLU A 244 -22.06 5.62 -14.08
CA GLU A 244 -22.94 4.63 -13.45
C GLU A 244 -22.25 3.91 -12.31
N PRO A 245 -23.02 3.25 -11.42
CA PRO A 245 -22.46 2.31 -10.46
C PRO A 245 -21.62 1.25 -11.15
N MET A 246 -20.44 0.97 -10.61
CA MET A 246 -19.47 0.07 -11.22
C MET A 246 -19.08 -1.02 -10.24
N ALA A 247 -19.11 -2.29 -10.69
CA ALA A 247 -18.63 -3.41 -9.91
C ALA A 247 -17.14 -3.26 -9.60
N SER A 248 -16.73 -3.72 -8.43
CA SER A 248 -15.34 -3.91 -8.09
C SER A 248 -15.12 -5.26 -7.44
N LEU A 249 -13.98 -5.87 -7.71
CA LEU A 249 -13.69 -7.23 -7.23
C LEU A 249 -13.72 -7.31 -5.70
N PRO A 250 -13.12 -6.38 -4.92
CA PRO A 250 -13.21 -6.40 -3.45
C PRO A 250 -14.65 -6.28 -2.91
N VAL A 251 -15.48 -5.41 -3.50
CA VAL A 251 -16.87 -5.25 -3.07
C VAL A 251 -17.71 -6.47 -3.45
N THR A 252 -17.48 -7.05 -4.63
CA THR A 252 -18.17 -8.27 -5.06
C THR A 252 -17.80 -9.46 -4.18
N ILE A 253 -16.51 -9.63 -3.84
CA ILE A 253 -16.04 -10.65 -2.89
C ILE A 253 -16.74 -10.48 -1.55
N PHE A 254 -16.78 -9.27 -1.00
CA PHE A 254 -17.44 -8.99 0.27
C PHE A 254 -18.93 -9.40 0.24
N LYS A 255 -19.65 -8.98 -0.79
CA LYS A 255 -21.08 -9.31 -0.94
C LYS A 255 -21.31 -10.82 -1.09
N PHE A 256 -20.49 -11.51 -1.86
CA PHE A 256 -20.63 -12.92 -2.14
C PHE A 256 -20.22 -13.78 -0.94
N ALA A 257 -19.17 -13.40 -0.22
CA ALA A 257 -18.75 -14.09 0.99
C ALA A 257 -19.77 -14.02 2.12
N MET A 258 -20.53 -12.91 2.20
CA MET A 258 -21.58 -12.71 3.21
C MET A 258 -22.94 -13.30 2.80
N SER A 259 -23.05 -13.91 1.62
CA SER A 259 -24.29 -14.48 1.11
C SER A 259 -24.47 -15.93 1.59
N PRO A 260 -25.71 -16.43 1.68
CA PRO A 260 -25.99 -17.83 2.02
C PRO A 260 -25.81 -18.78 0.81
N TYR A 261 -25.53 -18.28 -0.39
CA TYR A 261 -25.49 -19.07 -1.61
C TYR A 261 -24.08 -19.65 -1.84
N GLU A 262 -23.96 -20.97 -1.92
CA GLU A 262 -22.68 -21.67 -2.07
C GLU A 262 -21.95 -21.30 -3.37
N ASN A 263 -22.66 -21.10 -4.47
CA ASN A 263 -22.06 -20.68 -5.75
C ASN A 263 -21.39 -19.30 -5.62
N TRP A 264 -22.00 -18.35 -4.91
CA TRP A 264 -21.41 -17.04 -4.66
C TRP A 264 -20.23 -17.11 -3.72
N GLN A 265 -20.29 -17.96 -2.68
CA GLN A 265 -19.14 -18.17 -1.79
C GLN A 265 -17.94 -18.77 -2.54
N LYS A 266 -18.15 -19.73 -3.45
CA LYS A 266 -17.10 -20.26 -4.32
C LYS A 266 -16.48 -19.18 -5.23
N LEU A 267 -17.32 -18.34 -5.83
CA LEU A 267 -16.86 -17.19 -6.63
C LEU A 267 -16.12 -16.16 -5.77
N ALA A 268 -16.53 -15.94 -4.52
CA ALA A 268 -15.78 -15.07 -3.59
C ALA A 268 -14.37 -15.59 -3.35
N TRP A 269 -14.19 -16.88 -3.10
CA TRP A 269 -12.86 -17.47 -2.93
C TRP A 269 -12.00 -17.39 -4.19
N ALA A 270 -12.59 -17.65 -5.36
CA ALA A 270 -11.91 -17.43 -6.64
C ALA A 270 -11.48 -15.96 -6.81
N GLY A 271 -12.35 -15.01 -6.45
CA GLY A 271 -12.04 -13.58 -6.48
C GLY A 271 -10.90 -13.21 -5.53
N VAL A 272 -10.86 -13.75 -4.30
CA VAL A 272 -9.76 -13.58 -3.35
C VAL A 272 -8.45 -14.09 -3.94
N PHE A 273 -8.48 -15.26 -4.58
CA PHE A 273 -7.30 -15.82 -5.23
C PHE A 273 -6.80 -14.92 -6.37
N ILE A 274 -7.70 -14.43 -7.24
CA ILE A 274 -7.37 -13.53 -8.36
C ILE A 274 -6.71 -12.24 -7.84
N ILE A 275 -7.28 -11.58 -6.83
CA ILE A 275 -6.67 -10.37 -6.24
C ILE A 275 -5.30 -10.68 -5.65
N THR A 276 -5.17 -11.79 -4.93
CA THR A 276 -3.92 -12.19 -4.28
C THR A 276 -2.82 -12.37 -5.33
N ILE A 277 -3.10 -13.09 -6.41
CA ILE A 277 -2.14 -13.29 -7.52
C ILE A 277 -1.83 -11.98 -8.24
N ALA A 278 -2.83 -11.12 -8.49
CA ALA A 278 -2.63 -9.83 -9.13
C ALA A 278 -1.74 -8.90 -8.28
N VAL A 279 -2.00 -8.79 -6.98
CA VAL A 279 -1.19 -7.99 -6.05
C VAL A 279 0.21 -8.58 -5.88
N LEU A 280 0.34 -9.90 -5.79
CA LEU A 280 1.64 -10.57 -5.74
C LEU A 280 2.44 -10.29 -7.03
N GLY A 281 1.80 -10.41 -8.19
CA GLY A 281 2.41 -10.09 -9.49
C GLY A 281 2.90 -8.65 -9.57
N LEU A 282 2.09 -7.68 -9.11
CA LEU A 282 2.48 -6.28 -9.02
C LEU A 282 3.70 -6.07 -8.09
N ASN A 283 3.73 -6.73 -6.94
CA ASN A 283 4.86 -6.64 -6.01
C ASN A 283 6.14 -7.25 -6.58
N ILE A 284 6.03 -8.38 -7.29
CA ILE A 284 7.18 -9.01 -7.97
C ILE A 284 7.67 -8.08 -9.10
N LEU A 285 6.75 -7.56 -9.91
CA LEU A 285 7.08 -6.60 -10.98
C LEU A 285 7.83 -5.38 -10.41
N ALA A 286 7.36 -4.80 -9.31
CA ALA A 286 8.01 -3.71 -8.61
C ALA A 286 9.45 -4.04 -8.26
N ARG A 287 9.70 -5.23 -7.69
CA ARG A 287 11.04 -5.68 -7.30
C ARG A 287 11.96 -5.94 -8.50
N VAL A 288 11.43 -6.53 -9.58
CA VAL A 288 12.22 -6.82 -10.80
C VAL A 288 12.64 -5.51 -11.48
N VAL A 289 11.72 -4.56 -11.63
CA VAL A 289 12.01 -3.25 -12.25
C VAL A 289 13.06 -2.46 -11.46
N THR A 290 13.07 -2.60 -10.13
CA THR A 290 14.07 -1.92 -9.29
C THR A 290 15.41 -2.63 -9.26
N ARG A 291 15.44 -3.97 -9.33
CA ARG A 291 16.67 -4.77 -9.28
C ARG A 291 17.50 -4.71 -10.57
N SER A 292 16.88 -4.58 -11.71
CA SER A 292 17.57 -4.60 -13.02
C SER A 292 18.43 -3.37 -13.30
N ARG A 293 18.65 -2.47 -12.33
CA ARG A 293 19.38 -1.19 -12.51
C ARG A 293 20.42 -0.88 -11.44
N ASN A 294 20.74 -1.85 -10.59
CA ASN A 294 21.96 -1.87 -9.78
C ASN A 294 22.97 -2.83 -10.45
#